data_b6483686cb51f159adbd910e3e2e35f7
#
_entry.id   b6483686cb51f159adbd910e3e2e35f7
#
_cell.length_a   1.000
_cell.length_b   1.000
_cell.length_c   1.000
_cell.angle_alpha   90.00
_cell.angle_beta   90.00
_cell.angle_gamma   90.00
#
_symmetry.space_group_name_H-M   'P 1'
#
loop_
_entity.id
_entity.type
_entity.pdbx_description
1 polymer ?
#
loop_
_entity_poly.entity_id
_entity_poly.type
_entity_poly.pdbx_seq_one_letter_code
_entity_poly.pdbx_strand_id
1 'polypeptide(L)'
;MGRGNDEKQKRTYLVKENIMSFIYTLREGDNGQEVRRLQTNLNIDADSDFGPKTKKAVIEYQTANGLVVDGLAGPKTLKSLGIEVLAGIDVSSHNGTVDWSKAAQAGIKFAWVKATEGQTHINRNWVERYNGAVENNVIVGAYHFARPDFNKYDTPHEDARAEFKHFRDTLEQVGGLKPGNLVPAIDLEAGMKTDDQYNAEWYLEWLALAEQEWGVKAIVYSARWAWNLYIRSAKEEDRKKFTEYPVWWANYIRKERLVGPQKQLKGWQEWDVWQYSGSGACPGIKGRVDLNWMAGGQLENLIIS
;
A
#
# COMPACT_ATOMS: atom_id res chain seq x y z
N MET A 1 -23.98 -20.29 -35.14
CA MET A 1 -23.22 -19.14 -34.70
C MET A 1 -23.81 -18.63 -33.39
N GLY A 2 -23.49 -19.21 -32.23
CA GLY A 2 -24.15 -18.87 -30.97
C GLY A 2 -23.39 -19.23 -29.68
N ARG A 3 -22.21 -19.89 -29.78
CA ARG A 3 -21.48 -20.34 -28.58
C ARG A 3 -20.36 -19.39 -28.11
N GLY A 4 -19.94 -18.42 -28.91
CA GLY A 4 -18.85 -17.52 -28.56
C GLY A 4 -19.23 -16.31 -27.69
N ASN A 5 -20.52 -15.94 -27.67
CA ASN A 5 -21.00 -14.80 -26.87
C ASN A 5 -21.29 -15.18 -25.41
N ASP A 6 -21.64 -16.45 -25.16
CA ASP A 6 -21.97 -16.93 -23.81
C ASP A 6 -20.74 -17.12 -22.92
N GLU A 7 -19.61 -17.54 -23.50
CA GLU A 7 -18.34 -17.64 -22.74
C GLU A 7 -17.69 -16.27 -22.45
N LYS A 8 -17.80 -15.32 -23.39
CA LYS A 8 -17.37 -13.94 -23.14
C LYS A 8 -18.24 -13.26 -22.07
N GLN A 9 -19.56 -13.47 -22.11
CA GLN A 9 -20.45 -12.94 -21.08
C GLN A 9 -20.23 -13.60 -19.72
N LYS A 10 -20.03 -14.94 -19.67
CA LYS A 10 -19.66 -15.63 -18.41
C LYS A 10 -18.31 -15.21 -17.87
N ARG A 11 -17.29 -14.98 -18.71
CA ARG A 11 -16.03 -14.38 -18.30
C ARG A 11 -16.20 -12.96 -17.78
N THR A 12 -17.08 -12.16 -18.41
CA THR A 12 -17.37 -10.78 -17.97
C THR A 12 -18.20 -10.76 -16.68
N TYR A 13 -19.07 -11.73 -16.44
CA TYR A 13 -19.84 -11.88 -15.20
C TYR A 13 -18.96 -12.39 -14.05
N LEU A 14 -18.04 -13.32 -14.29
CA LEU A 14 -17.06 -13.78 -13.30
C LEU A 14 -16.06 -12.69 -12.90
N VAL A 15 -15.78 -11.71 -13.78
CA VAL A 15 -14.98 -10.53 -13.47
C VAL A 15 -15.76 -9.51 -12.62
N LYS A 16 -17.13 -9.52 -12.65
CA LYS A 16 -17.95 -8.57 -11.89
C LYS A 16 -18.18 -8.94 -10.42
N GLU A 17 -18.04 -10.20 -10.04
CA GLU A 17 -18.35 -10.60 -8.66
C GLU A 17 -17.15 -10.77 -7.74
N ASN A 18 -15.88 -10.78 -8.24
CA ASN A 18 -14.78 -11.21 -7.37
C ASN A 18 -13.38 -10.78 -7.81
N ILE A 19 -13.12 -9.51 -8.04
CA ILE A 19 -11.71 -9.05 -8.11
C ILE A 19 -10.99 -9.29 -6.77
N MET A 20 -11.71 -9.32 -5.66
CA MET A 20 -11.15 -9.51 -4.31
C MET A 20 -11.12 -10.97 -3.82
N SER A 21 -11.98 -11.85 -4.28
CA SER A 21 -12.09 -13.21 -3.72
C SER A 21 -11.05 -14.20 -4.24
N PHE A 22 -10.46 -13.94 -5.39
CA PHE A 22 -9.43 -14.82 -5.97
C PHE A 22 -8.01 -14.54 -5.50
N ILE A 23 -7.78 -13.37 -4.89
CA ILE A 23 -6.45 -12.81 -4.76
C ILE A 23 -5.83 -13.09 -3.40
N TYR A 24 -6.61 -13.11 -2.33
CA TYR A 24 -6.09 -13.29 -0.98
C TYR A 24 -6.63 -14.57 -0.35
N THR A 25 -5.90 -15.65 -0.53
CA THR A 25 -6.20 -16.94 0.07
C THR A 25 -4.91 -17.59 0.54
N LEU A 26 -4.79 -17.80 1.83
CA LEU A 26 -3.67 -18.53 2.43
C LEU A 26 -3.94 -20.03 2.40
N ARG A 27 -2.88 -20.79 2.08
CA ARG A 27 -2.96 -22.26 1.93
C ARG A 27 -1.64 -22.93 2.27
N GLU A 28 -1.65 -24.22 2.41
CA GLU A 28 -0.47 -25.03 2.66
C GLU A 28 0.66 -24.73 1.67
N GLY A 29 1.85 -24.50 2.22
CA GLY A 29 3.06 -24.07 1.52
C GLY A 29 3.23 -22.55 1.42
N ASP A 30 2.30 -21.74 1.94
CA ASP A 30 2.47 -20.31 2.09
C ASP A 30 3.24 -20.00 3.39
N ASN A 31 3.93 -18.85 3.43
CA ASN A 31 4.69 -18.42 4.59
C ASN A 31 4.71 -16.89 4.70
N GLY A 32 5.08 -16.39 5.89
CA GLY A 32 5.25 -14.97 6.16
C GLY A 32 4.26 -14.39 7.15
N GLN A 33 4.23 -13.06 7.20
CA GLN A 33 3.46 -12.27 8.16
C GLN A 33 1.98 -12.64 8.20
N GLU A 34 1.35 -12.82 7.06
CA GLU A 34 -0.07 -13.11 6.97
C GLU A 34 -0.42 -14.52 7.43
N VAL A 35 0.48 -15.47 7.22
CA VAL A 35 0.34 -16.81 7.80
C VAL A 35 0.47 -16.74 9.32
N ARG A 36 1.44 -15.98 9.84
CA ARG A 36 1.58 -15.76 11.29
C ARG A 36 0.33 -15.14 11.90
N ARG A 37 -0.25 -14.12 11.23
CA ARG A 37 -1.50 -13.51 11.66
C ARG A 37 -2.67 -14.50 11.67
N LEU A 38 -2.80 -15.33 10.64
CA LEU A 38 -3.77 -16.41 10.60
C LEU A 38 -3.60 -17.38 11.77
N GLN A 39 -2.38 -17.84 12.02
CA GLN A 39 -2.03 -18.75 13.12
C GLN A 39 -2.36 -18.15 14.48
N THR A 40 -2.03 -16.87 14.71
CA THR A 40 -2.37 -16.16 15.94
C THR A 40 -3.89 -16.12 16.15
N ASN A 41 -4.67 -15.81 15.11
CA ASN A 41 -6.13 -15.75 15.22
C ASN A 41 -6.79 -17.14 15.31
N LEU A 42 -6.12 -18.19 14.86
CA LEU A 42 -6.50 -19.57 15.08
C LEU A 42 -6.06 -20.10 16.47
N ASN A 43 -5.33 -19.28 17.23
CA ASN A 43 -4.78 -19.63 18.55
C ASN A 43 -3.87 -20.87 18.52
N ILE A 44 -3.03 -20.96 17.51
CA ILE A 44 -1.99 -22.01 17.35
C ILE A 44 -0.60 -21.36 17.32
N ASP A 45 0.44 -22.19 17.36
CA ASP A 45 1.84 -21.73 17.23
C ASP A 45 2.01 -20.94 15.92
N ALA A 46 2.49 -19.70 16.05
CA ALA A 46 2.59 -18.73 14.96
C ALA A 46 4.01 -18.72 14.37
N ASP A 47 4.40 -19.84 13.78
CA ASP A 47 5.72 -20.06 13.17
C ASP A 47 5.89 -19.41 11.78
N SER A 48 4.81 -18.77 11.27
CA SER A 48 4.77 -18.14 9.95
C SER A 48 4.81 -19.11 8.76
N ASP A 49 4.65 -20.42 8.98
CA ASP A 49 4.61 -21.43 7.92
C ASP A 49 3.24 -22.12 7.87
N PHE A 50 2.56 -22.05 6.74
CA PHE A 50 1.29 -22.71 6.54
C PHE A 50 1.54 -24.19 6.23
N GLY A 51 1.94 -24.94 7.25
CA GLY A 51 2.13 -26.38 7.18
C GLY A 51 0.84 -27.18 7.44
N PRO A 52 0.96 -28.52 7.57
CA PRO A 52 -0.17 -29.40 7.85
C PRO A 52 -0.92 -29.05 9.14
N LYS A 53 -0.21 -28.56 10.19
CA LYS A 53 -0.83 -28.14 11.44
C LYS A 53 -1.76 -26.93 11.23
N THR A 54 -1.32 -25.93 10.50
CA THR A 54 -2.09 -24.73 10.16
C THR A 54 -3.31 -25.12 9.32
N LYS A 55 -3.13 -25.97 8.31
CA LYS A 55 -4.24 -26.48 7.48
C LYS A 55 -5.31 -27.20 8.32
N LYS A 56 -4.88 -28.07 9.24
CA LYS A 56 -5.78 -28.76 10.13
C LYS A 56 -6.59 -27.78 10.99
N ALA A 57 -5.94 -26.77 11.58
CA ALA A 57 -6.60 -25.75 12.37
C ALA A 57 -7.62 -24.94 11.55
N VAL A 58 -7.29 -24.61 10.28
CA VAL A 58 -8.24 -23.95 9.35
C VAL A 58 -9.46 -24.83 9.12
N ILE A 59 -9.30 -26.14 8.85
CA ILE A 59 -10.39 -27.09 8.65
C ILE A 59 -11.29 -27.17 9.90
N GLU A 60 -10.69 -27.28 11.08
CA GLU A 60 -11.40 -27.33 12.35
C GLU A 60 -12.20 -26.04 12.59
N TYR A 61 -11.59 -24.89 12.34
CA TYR A 61 -12.25 -23.58 12.46
C TYR A 61 -13.42 -23.47 11.45
N GLN A 62 -13.21 -23.83 10.18
CA GLN A 62 -14.25 -23.81 9.16
C GLN A 62 -15.43 -24.69 9.53
N THR A 63 -15.17 -25.88 10.04
CA THR A 63 -16.20 -26.83 10.49
C THR A 63 -17.00 -26.23 11.64
N ALA A 64 -16.33 -25.68 12.64
CA ALA A 64 -16.98 -25.09 13.83
C ALA A 64 -17.83 -23.86 13.52
N ASN A 65 -17.52 -23.13 12.46
CA ASN A 65 -18.18 -21.89 12.08
C ASN A 65 -19.08 -21.99 10.84
N GLY A 66 -19.38 -23.21 10.36
CA GLY A 66 -20.29 -23.45 9.24
C GLY A 66 -19.78 -22.87 7.90
N LEU A 67 -18.47 -22.79 7.74
CA LEU A 67 -17.82 -22.33 6.51
C LEU A 67 -17.58 -23.49 5.54
N VAL A 68 -17.16 -23.17 4.32
CA VAL A 68 -16.70 -24.21 3.38
C VAL A 68 -15.44 -24.86 3.94
N VAL A 69 -15.48 -26.17 4.15
CA VAL A 69 -14.39 -26.95 4.76
C VAL A 69 -13.43 -27.42 3.68
N ASP A 70 -12.53 -26.57 3.23
CA ASP A 70 -11.57 -26.82 2.16
C ASP A 70 -10.10 -26.70 2.61
N GLY A 71 -9.88 -26.25 3.85
CA GLY A 71 -8.55 -26.02 4.41
C GLY A 71 -7.83 -24.81 3.79
N LEU A 72 -8.57 -23.92 3.09
CA LEU A 72 -8.08 -22.69 2.51
C LEU A 72 -8.56 -21.51 3.35
N ALA A 73 -7.65 -20.67 3.84
CA ALA A 73 -8.04 -19.45 4.51
C ALA A 73 -8.32 -18.35 3.47
N GLY A 74 -9.48 -18.45 2.82
CA GLY A 74 -9.97 -17.47 1.86
C GLY A 74 -10.69 -16.29 2.54
N PRO A 75 -11.19 -15.30 1.76
CA PRO A 75 -11.79 -14.08 2.30
C PRO A 75 -12.88 -14.29 3.34
N LYS A 76 -13.73 -15.30 3.17
CA LYS A 76 -14.79 -15.61 4.15
C LYS A 76 -14.22 -16.15 5.45
N THR A 77 -13.24 -17.04 5.38
CA THR A 77 -12.56 -17.61 6.55
C THR A 77 -11.77 -16.53 7.29
N LEU A 78 -11.01 -15.71 6.56
CA LEU A 78 -10.24 -14.61 7.14
C LEU A 78 -11.15 -13.58 7.82
N LYS A 79 -12.23 -13.15 7.15
CA LYS A 79 -13.19 -12.23 7.72
C LYS A 79 -13.86 -12.80 8.98
N SER A 80 -14.21 -14.08 8.99
CA SER A 80 -14.78 -14.75 10.16
C SER A 80 -13.81 -14.79 11.35
N LEU A 81 -12.49 -14.84 11.07
CA LEU A 81 -11.41 -14.74 12.05
C LEU A 81 -11.09 -13.28 12.47
N GLY A 82 -11.81 -12.29 11.95
CA GLY A 82 -11.49 -10.88 12.20
C GLY A 82 -10.26 -10.37 11.46
N ILE A 83 -9.75 -11.12 10.49
CA ILE A 83 -8.62 -10.72 9.65
C ILE A 83 -9.17 -10.02 8.40
N GLU A 84 -9.23 -8.71 8.45
CA GLU A 84 -9.67 -7.90 7.32
C GLU A 84 -8.47 -7.37 6.54
N VAL A 85 -8.42 -7.64 5.24
CA VAL A 85 -7.44 -7.07 4.31
C VAL A 85 -8.17 -6.08 3.44
N LEU A 86 -7.70 -4.84 3.44
CA LEU A 86 -8.32 -3.77 2.67
C LEU A 86 -7.65 -3.62 1.32
N ALA A 87 -8.44 -3.52 0.26
CA ALA A 87 -7.95 -3.20 -1.07
C ALA A 87 -7.88 -1.71 -1.28
N GLY A 88 -6.79 -1.27 -1.88
CA GLY A 88 -6.58 0.11 -2.25
C GLY A 88 -5.92 0.26 -3.61
N ILE A 89 -5.81 1.50 -4.02
CA ILE A 89 -5.11 1.91 -5.23
C ILE A 89 -4.23 3.12 -4.91
N ASP A 90 -3.22 3.34 -5.73
CA ASP A 90 -2.61 4.66 -5.79
C ASP A 90 -2.70 5.22 -7.21
N VAL A 91 -2.91 6.52 -7.29
CA VAL A 91 -3.24 7.19 -8.55
C VAL A 91 -2.49 8.51 -8.71
N SER A 92 -2.18 8.79 -9.98
CA SER A 92 -1.55 10.03 -10.40
C SER A 92 -2.15 10.53 -11.70
N SER A 93 -1.57 11.57 -12.30
CA SER A 93 -1.96 12.05 -13.63
C SER A 93 -1.87 10.99 -14.74
N HIS A 94 -1.09 9.93 -14.53
CA HIS A 94 -0.96 8.83 -15.48
C HIS A 94 -2.22 7.97 -15.63
N ASN A 95 -3.07 7.95 -14.60
CA ASN A 95 -4.30 7.14 -14.59
C ASN A 95 -5.50 7.82 -15.28
N GLY A 96 -5.33 9.06 -15.78
CA GLY A 96 -6.44 9.81 -16.40
C GLY A 96 -7.54 10.15 -15.40
N THR A 97 -8.79 10.06 -15.85
CA THR A 97 -9.98 10.27 -15.01
C THR A 97 -10.27 9.00 -14.20
N VAL A 98 -10.64 9.17 -12.94
CA VAL A 98 -11.03 8.10 -12.03
C VAL A 98 -12.52 8.21 -11.73
N ASP A 99 -13.29 7.20 -12.07
CA ASP A 99 -14.69 7.03 -11.65
C ASP A 99 -14.67 6.34 -10.27
N TRP A 100 -14.62 7.15 -9.23
CA TRP A 100 -14.52 6.67 -7.85
C TRP A 100 -15.75 5.88 -7.40
N SER A 101 -16.93 6.17 -7.95
CA SER A 101 -18.14 5.39 -7.65
C SER A 101 -17.96 3.93 -8.08
N LYS A 102 -17.43 3.69 -9.29
CA LYS A 102 -17.14 2.33 -9.76
C LYS A 102 -16.00 1.68 -8.99
N ALA A 103 -14.95 2.42 -8.64
CA ALA A 103 -13.83 1.90 -7.85
C ALA A 103 -14.31 1.46 -6.45
N ALA A 104 -15.08 2.29 -5.75
CA ALA A 104 -15.65 1.96 -4.45
C ALA A 104 -16.61 0.76 -4.51
N GLN A 105 -17.48 0.69 -5.52
CA GLN A 105 -18.35 -0.46 -5.76
C GLN A 105 -17.57 -1.76 -6.06
N ALA A 106 -16.40 -1.65 -6.67
CA ALA A 106 -15.50 -2.78 -6.88
C ALA A 106 -14.74 -3.21 -5.61
N GLY A 107 -14.94 -2.50 -4.49
CA GLY A 107 -14.36 -2.86 -3.20
C GLY A 107 -13.11 -2.09 -2.80
N ILE A 108 -12.71 -1.06 -3.55
CA ILE A 108 -11.62 -0.18 -3.14
C ILE A 108 -12.05 0.59 -1.90
N LYS A 109 -11.24 0.49 -0.85
CA LYS A 109 -11.49 1.08 0.48
C LYS A 109 -10.59 2.26 0.78
N PHE A 110 -9.38 2.28 0.23
CA PHE A 110 -8.44 3.36 0.45
C PHE A 110 -7.67 3.72 -0.82
N ALA A 111 -7.13 4.92 -0.85
CA ALA A 111 -6.27 5.36 -1.94
C ALA A 111 -5.23 6.39 -1.49
N TRP A 112 -4.04 6.37 -2.08
CA TRP A 112 -3.14 7.52 -2.08
C TRP A 112 -3.17 8.21 -3.43
N VAL A 113 -3.26 9.54 -3.41
CA VAL A 113 -3.28 10.38 -4.61
C VAL A 113 -2.00 11.20 -4.67
N LYS A 114 -1.26 11.13 -5.78
CA LYS A 114 -0.08 11.98 -6.00
C LYS A 114 -0.49 13.44 -5.94
N ALA A 115 0.06 14.19 -4.98
CA ALA A 115 -0.14 15.63 -4.89
C ALA A 115 0.99 16.38 -5.58
N THR A 116 2.24 16.06 -5.24
CA THR A 116 3.41 16.81 -5.69
C THR A 116 4.57 15.90 -6.11
N GLU A 117 5.52 16.47 -6.83
CA GLU A 117 6.82 15.89 -7.15
C GLU A 117 7.89 16.98 -7.10
N GLY A 118 8.98 16.72 -6.37
CA GLY A 118 10.05 17.70 -6.21
C GLY A 118 9.55 19.02 -5.63
N GLN A 119 10.28 20.09 -5.88
CA GLN A 119 10.03 21.41 -5.28
C GLN A 119 8.91 22.22 -5.91
N THR A 120 8.44 21.85 -7.12
CA THR A 120 7.57 22.75 -7.91
C THR A 120 6.42 22.06 -8.66
N HIS A 121 6.51 20.77 -8.88
CA HIS A 121 5.50 20.08 -9.68
C HIS A 121 4.28 19.71 -8.84
N ILE A 122 3.12 20.25 -9.19
CA ILE A 122 1.82 19.83 -8.68
C ILE A 122 1.21 18.84 -9.66
N ASN A 123 0.77 17.68 -9.18
CA ASN A 123 0.20 16.65 -10.03
C ASN A 123 -1.13 17.10 -10.61
N ARG A 124 -1.27 17.03 -11.94
CA ARG A 124 -2.47 17.50 -12.63
C ARG A 124 -3.73 16.78 -12.13
N ASN A 125 -4.79 17.52 -11.85
CA ASN A 125 -6.08 17.03 -11.37
C ASN A 125 -6.01 16.26 -10.03
N TRP A 126 -5.00 16.52 -9.20
CA TRP A 126 -4.89 15.85 -7.91
C TRP A 126 -6.05 16.21 -6.97
N VAL A 127 -6.48 17.46 -6.95
CA VAL A 127 -7.62 17.95 -6.14
C VAL A 127 -8.91 17.23 -6.53
N GLU A 128 -9.19 17.10 -7.84
CA GLU A 128 -10.35 16.39 -8.36
C GLU A 128 -10.35 14.92 -7.93
N ARG A 129 -9.17 14.26 -8.04
CA ARG A 129 -9.03 12.86 -7.63
C ARG A 129 -9.20 12.69 -6.13
N TYR A 130 -8.59 13.55 -5.34
CA TYR A 130 -8.67 13.51 -3.88
C TYR A 130 -10.12 13.69 -3.42
N ASN A 131 -10.77 14.75 -3.85
CA ASN A 131 -12.15 15.05 -3.47
C ASN A 131 -13.13 13.97 -3.97
N GLY A 132 -12.93 13.47 -5.19
CA GLY A 132 -13.74 12.38 -5.72
C GLY A 132 -13.62 11.09 -4.88
N ALA A 133 -12.46 10.78 -4.32
CA ALA A 133 -12.30 9.67 -3.39
C ALA A 133 -13.12 9.91 -2.10
N VAL A 134 -13.00 11.10 -1.50
CA VAL A 134 -13.76 11.50 -0.31
C VAL A 134 -15.27 11.39 -0.54
N GLU A 135 -15.76 11.93 -1.64
CA GLU A 135 -17.19 11.91 -2.01
C GLU A 135 -17.76 10.50 -2.19
N ASN A 136 -16.91 9.53 -2.48
CA ASN A 136 -17.29 8.14 -2.66
C ASN A 136 -16.90 7.22 -1.48
N ASN A 137 -16.62 7.81 -0.31
CA ASN A 137 -16.27 7.10 0.93
C ASN A 137 -15.04 6.17 0.77
N VAL A 138 -14.09 6.57 -0.07
CA VAL A 138 -12.76 5.96 -0.14
C VAL A 138 -11.85 6.75 0.79
N ILE A 139 -11.24 6.07 1.76
CA ILE A 139 -10.30 6.68 2.70
C ILE A 139 -9.07 7.13 1.92
N VAL A 140 -8.81 8.43 1.90
CA VAL A 140 -7.80 9.01 1.00
C VAL A 140 -6.65 9.64 1.76
N GLY A 141 -5.45 9.50 1.21
CA GLY A 141 -4.25 10.23 1.57
C GLY A 141 -3.58 10.86 0.34
N ALA A 142 -2.60 11.69 0.60
CA ALA A 142 -1.78 12.28 -0.44
C ALA A 142 -0.36 11.73 -0.39
N TYR A 143 0.32 11.63 -1.54
CA TYR A 143 1.73 11.30 -1.55
C TYR A 143 2.57 12.33 -2.30
N HIS A 144 3.81 12.45 -1.85
CA HIS A 144 4.86 13.25 -2.45
C HIS A 144 5.90 12.35 -3.11
N PHE A 145 6.16 12.58 -4.40
CA PHE A 145 7.26 11.93 -5.09
C PHE A 145 8.54 12.72 -4.87
N ALA A 146 9.44 12.19 -4.08
CA ALA A 146 10.68 12.85 -3.72
C ALA A 146 11.66 12.99 -4.88
N ARG A 147 12.39 14.08 -4.91
CA ARG A 147 13.46 14.38 -5.89
C ARG A 147 14.72 14.90 -5.21
N PRO A 148 15.35 14.15 -4.29
CA PRO A 148 16.59 14.57 -3.67
C PRO A 148 17.64 14.92 -4.73
N ASP A 149 18.11 16.16 -4.72
CA ASP A 149 19.17 16.61 -5.63
C ASP A 149 20.04 17.74 -5.01
N PHE A 150 21.24 17.96 -5.54
CA PHE A 150 22.16 19.03 -5.08
C PHE A 150 22.02 20.33 -5.86
N ASN A 151 21.12 20.41 -6.81
CA ASN A 151 21.22 21.45 -7.85
C ASN A 151 20.91 22.86 -7.30
N LYS A 152 20.31 22.98 -6.13
CA LYS A 152 19.81 24.26 -5.59
C LYS A 152 20.19 24.53 -4.14
N TYR A 153 20.49 23.51 -3.36
CA TYR A 153 20.76 23.61 -1.94
C TYR A 153 22.07 22.93 -1.56
N ASP A 154 22.75 23.47 -0.57
CA ASP A 154 24.05 22.97 -0.12
C ASP A 154 23.92 21.72 0.78
N THR A 155 22.72 21.49 1.35
CA THR A 155 22.49 20.39 2.30
C THR A 155 21.23 19.61 1.97
N PRO A 156 21.20 18.28 2.32
CA PRO A 156 19.99 17.47 2.18
C PRO A 156 18.80 18.02 2.97
N HIS A 157 19.06 18.65 4.11
CA HIS A 157 18.01 19.17 4.97
C HIS A 157 17.28 20.39 4.34
N GLU A 158 18.00 21.28 3.68
CA GLU A 158 17.40 22.45 3.01
C GLU A 158 16.54 22.02 1.82
N ASP A 159 17.02 21.07 1.05
CA ASP A 159 16.28 20.51 -0.08
C ASP A 159 15.01 19.78 0.40
N ALA A 160 15.14 18.92 1.41
CA ALA A 160 14.00 18.22 2.01
C ALA A 160 12.94 19.19 2.56
N ARG A 161 13.35 20.29 3.22
CA ARG A 161 12.45 21.34 3.73
C ARG A 161 11.71 22.04 2.61
N ALA A 162 12.38 22.30 1.49
CA ALA A 162 11.76 22.96 0.33
C ALA A 162 10.70 22.06 -0.31
N GLU A 163 10.98 20.76 -0.49
CA GLU A 163 10.01 19.80 -1.04
C GLU A 163 8.87 19.54 -0.04
N PHE A 164 9.16 19.41 1.25
CA PHE A 164 8.15 19.28 2.29
C PHE A 164 7.20 20.49 2.31
N LYS A 165 7.76 21.71 2.28
CA LYS A 165 6.97 22.93 2.22
C LYS A 165 6.05 22.95 1.01
N HIS A 166 6.57 22.56 -0.16
CA HIS A 166 5.79 22.48 -1.39
C HIS A 166 4.63 21.48 -1.26
N PHE A 167 4.87 20.30 -0.69
CA PHE A 167 3.85 19.30 -0.43
C PHE A 167 2.79 19.81 0.55
N ARG A 168 3.22 20.31 1.73
CA ARG A 168 2.34 20.86 2.76
C ARG A 168 1.43 21.97 2.21
N ASP A 169 2.03 22.98 1.55
CA ASP A 169 1.28 24.12 1.01
C ASP A 169 0.30 23.69 -0.10
N THR A 170 0.64 22.61 -0.83
CA THR A 170 -0.27 22.06 -1.85
C THR A 170 -1.48 21.38 -1.22
N LEU A 171 -1.34 20.75 -0.06
CA LEU A 171 -2.46 20.10 0.64
C LEU A 171 -3.55 21.09 1.06
N GLU A 172 -3.23 22.38 1.23
CA GLU A 172 -4.21 23.42 1.51
C GLU A 172 -5.30 23.54 0.43
N GLN A 173 -5.02 23.11 -0.81
CA GLN A 173 -6.01 23.08 -1.90
C GLN A 173 -7.19 22.13 -1.62
N VAL A 174 -7.04 21.18 -0.71
CA VAL A 174 -8.10 20.28 -0.25
C VAL A 174 -8.48 20.54 1.21
N GLY A 175 -7.97 21.64 1.79
CA GLY A 175 -8.18 22.06 3.18
C GLY A 175 -7.33 21.29 4.18
N GLY A 176 -6.12 20.90 3.78
CA GLY A 176 -5.13 20.20 4.60
C GLY A 176 -5.48 18.73 4.86
N LEU A 177 -4.64 18.08 5.63
CA LEU A 177 -4.93 16.73 6.16
C LEU A 177 -5.91 16.83 7.34
N LYS A 178 -6.88 15.92 7.38
CA LYS A 178 -7.99 15.93 8.36
C LYS A 178 -8.09 14.59 9.07
N PRO A 179 -8.68 14.55 10.27
CA PRO A 179 -9.07 13.30 10.90
C PRO A 179 -9.86 12.42 9.95
N GLY A 180 -9.51 11.16 9.89
CA GLY A 180 -10.08 10.18 8.95
C GLY A 180 -9.36 10.07 7.61
N ASN A 181 -8.42 10.96 7.28
CA ASN A 181 -7.54 10.78 6.13
C ASN A 181 -6.42 9.77 6.44
N LEU A 182 -5.88 9.13 5.40
CA LEU A 182 -4.63 8.38 5.54
C LEU A 182 -3.47 9.33 5.85
N VAL A 183 -2.51 8.83 6.62
CA VAL A 183 -1.24 9.55 6.84
C VAL A 183 -0.58 9.90 5.51
N PRO A 184 0.18 11.01 5.44
CA PRO A 184 0.90 11.37 4.22
C PRO A 184 1.92 10.30 3.85
N ALA A 185 2.18 10.14 2.55
CA ALA A 185 3.18 9.20 2.08
C ALA A 185 4.34 9.91 1.38
N ILE A 186 5.55 9.42 1.64
CA ILE A 186 6.76 9.81 0.91
C ILE A 186 7.17 8.68 -0.03
N ASP A 187 7.33 8.97 -1.30
CA ASP A 187 7.72 8.02 -2.33
C ASP A 187 9.25 8.03 -2.51
N LEU A 188 9.90 6.97 -1.97
CA LEU A 188 11.33 6.76 -2.01
C LEU A 188 11.69 5.90 -3.22
N GLU A 189 11.68 6.51 -4.40
CA GLU A 189 12.09 5.89 -5.67
C GLU A 189 13.11 6.74 -6.45
N ALA A 190 13.54 7.86 -5.91
CA ALA A 190 14.55 8.73 -6.50
C ALA A 190 15.61 9.12 -5.47
N GLY A 191 16.69 9.66 -5.95
CA GLY A 191 17.81 10.11 -5.12
C GLY A 191 19.11 10.16 -5.90
N MET A 192 20.15 10.55 -5.21
CA MET A 192 21.50 10.57 -5.75
C MET A 192 22.09 9.18 -5.76
N LYS A 193 22.48 8.71 -6.94
CA LYS A 193 23.04 7.35 -7.11
C LYS A 193 24.42 7.16 -6.47
N THR A 194 25.08 8.27 -6.16
CA THR A 194 26.47 8.29 -5.65
C THR A 194 26.58 8.62 -4.17
N ASP A 195 25.45 8.94 -3.52
CA ASP A 195 25.46 9.35 -2.11
C ASP A 195 24.21 8.86 -1.36
N ASP A 196 24.26 7.62 -0.90
CA ASP A 196 23.21 7.02 -0.08
C ASP A 196 23.02 7.76 1.26
N GLN A 197 24.10 8.35 1.81
CA GLN A 197 24.04 9.07 3.09
C GLN A 197 23.25 10.38 2.93
N TYR A 198 23.52 11.14 1.87
CA TYR A 198 22.74 12.33 1.54
C TYR A 198 21.25 12.00 1.40
N ASN A 199 20.95 10.93 0.65
CA ASN A 199 19.58 10.51 0.46
C ASN A 199 18.91 10.12 1.79
N ALA A 200 19.62 9.37 2.65
CA ALA A 200 19.07 8.97 3.94
C ALA A 200 18.75 10.18 4.83
N GLU A 201 19.67 11.14 4.93
CA GLU A 201 19.47 12.39 5.68
C GLU A 201 18.30 13.20 5.12
N TRP A 202 18.19 13.29 3.79
CA TRP A 202 17.11 13.99 3.10
C TRP A 202 15.73 13.39 3.46
N TYR A 203 15.57 12.06 3.27
CA TYR A 203 14.30 11.39 3.53
C TYR A 203 13.92 11.44 5.02
N LEU A 204 14.89 11.28 5.92
CA LEU A 204 14.65 11.37 7.37
C LEU A 204 14.24 12.77 7.81
N GLU A 205 14.84 13.82 7.23
CA GLU A 205 14.40 15.21 7.49
C GLU A 205 12.96 15.43 7.04
N TRP A 206 12.60 14.98 5.83
CA TRP A 206 11.22 15.11 5.34
C TRP A 206 10.22 14.37 6.24
N LEU A 207 10.56 13.16 6.68
CA LEU A 207 9.74 12.36 7.58
C LEU A 207 9.56 13.03 8.95
N ALA A 208 10.64 13.58 9.51
CA ALA A 208 10.60 14.30 10.79
C ALA A 208 9.74 15.57 10.69
N LEU A 209 9.82 16.30 9.58
CA LEU A 209 8.97 17.48 9.32
C LEU A 209 7.49 17.09 9.22
N ALA A 210 7.18 15.97 8.59
CA ALA A 210 5.81 15.47 8.50
C ALA A 210 5.26 15.10 9.89
N GLU A 211 6.06 14.43 10.71
CA GLU A 211 5.68 14.08 12.09
C GLU A 211 5.51 15.34 12.96
N GLN A 212 6.37 16.34 12.79
CA GLN A 212 6.25 17.61 13.48
C GLN A 212 4.99 18.40 13.09
N GLU A 213 4.66 18.44 11.79
CA GLU A 213 3.53 19.21 11.26
C GLU A 213 2.18 18.60 11.64
N TRP A 214 2.04 17.27 11.53
CA TRP A 214 0.75 16.61 11.67
C TRP A 214 0.63 15.71 12.90
N GLY A 215 1.69 15.55 13.70
CA GLY A 215 1.68 14.68 14.88
C GLY A 215 1.55 13.20 14.56
N VAL A 216 1.75 12.80 13.30
CA VAL A 216 1.62 11.41 12.81
C VAL A 216 2.83 11.03 11.97
N LYS A 217 3.23 9.77 12.03
CA LYS A 217 4.30 9.25 11.19
C LYS A 217 3.80 9.06 9.75
N ALA A 218 4.46 9.71 8.81
CA ALA A 218 4.21 9.47 7.38
C ALA A 218 4.62 8.04 7.00
N ILE A 219 3.94 7.45 6.01
CA ILE A 219 4.31 6.13 5.51
C ILE A 219 5.38 6.23 4.41
N VAL A 220 6.40 5.37 4.50
CA VAL A 220 7.47 5.30 3.50
C VAL A 220 7.09 4.30 2.42
N TYR A 221 6.79 4.80 1.21
CA TYR A 221 6.69 3.94 0.04
C TYR A 221 8.08 3.69 -0.54
N SER A 222 8.41 2.45 -0.80
CA SER A 222 9.62 2.08 -1.52
C SER A 222 9.55 0.69 -2.13
N ALA A 223 10.50 0.41 -3.02
CA ALA A 223 10.75 -0.90 -3.59
C ALA A 223 12.19 -1.36 -3.25
N ARG A 224 12.42 -2.67 -3.27
CA ARG A 224 13.76 -3.21 -2.97
C ARG A 224 14.87 -2.63 -3.85
N TRP A 225 14.58 -2.37 -5.12
CA TRP A 225 15.55 -1.79 -6.05
C TRP A 225 15.92 -0.36 -5.66
N ALA A 226 14.91 0.45 -5.27
CA ALA A 226 15.12 1.84 -4.86
C ALA A 226 15.90 1.91 -3.54
N TRP A 227 15.50 1.13 -2.54
CA TRP A 227 16.25 1.01 -1.30
C TRP A 227 17.72 0.62 -1.52
N ASN A 228 17.97 -0.37 -2.38
CA ASN A 228 19.32 -0.82 -2.69
C ASN A 228 20.13 0.21 -3.47
N LEU A 229 19.48 1.07 -4.23
CA LEU A 229 20.15 2.07 -5.06
C LEU A 229 20.43 3.37 -4.32
N TYR A 230 19.60 3.72 -3.33
CA TYR A 230 19.62 5.05 -2.73
C TYR A 230 19.89 5.09 -1.22
N ILE A 231 19.72 3.96 -0.51
CA ILE A 231 19.77 3.96 0.97
C ILE A 231 20.73 2.88 1.55
N ARG A 232 20.95 1.81 0.80
CA ARG A 232 21.61 0.59 1.33
C ARG A 232 22.96 0.86 1.99
N SER A 233 23.74 1.79 1.48
CA SER A 233 25.11 2.08 1.95
C SER A 233 25.16 3.25 2.94
N ALA A 234 24.04 3.86 3.28
CA ALA A 234 23.95 4.87 4.34
C ALA A 234 24.33 4.28 5.70
N LYS A 235 24.63 5.14 6.68
CA LYS A 235 24.94 4.72 8.05
C LYS A 235 23.84 3.82 8.63
N GLU A 236 24.26 2.82 9.41
CA GLU A 236 23.31 1.85 9.96
C GLU A 236 22.31 2.51 10.91
N GLU A 237 22.72 3.49 11.67
CA GLU A 237 21.86 4.27 12.57
C GLU A 237 20.74 4.97 11.83
N ASP A 238 21.02 5.58 10.66
CA ASP A 238 20.00 6.25 9.85
C ASP A 238 19.08 5.24 9.17
N ARG A 239 19.62 4.14 8.66
CA ARG A 239 18.78 3.05 8.13
C ARG A 239 17.84 2.46 9.16
N LYS A 240 18.24 2.40 10.43
CA LYS A 240 17.38 1.96 11.54
C LYS A 240 16.24 2.93 11.80
N LYS A 241 16.48 4.26 11.73
CA LYS A 241 15.43 5.26 11.92
C LYS A 241 14.27 5.10 10.95
N PHE A 242 14.54 4.70 9.69
CA PHE A 242 13.45 4.42 8.74
C PHE A 242 12.48 3.36 9.25
N THR A 243 12.96 2.36 9.98
CA THR A 243 12.13 1.25 10.47
C THR A 243 11.20 1.65 11.61
N GLU A 244 11.30 2.87 12.10
CA GLU A 244 10.36 3.46 13.06
C GLU A 244 9.10 4.03 12.39
N TYR A 245 9.13 4.17 11.06
CA TYR A 245 8.02 4.63 10.23
C TYR A 245 7.30 3.45 9.59
N PRO A 246 5.97 3.56 9.37
CA PRO A 246 5.24 2.54 8.64
C PRO A 246 5.75 2.41 7.20
N VAL A 247 5.60 1.22 6.62
CA VAL A 247 6.12 0.94 5.28
C VAL A 247 5.04 0.51 4.30
N TRP A 248 5.02 1.17 3.16
CA TRP A 248 4.26 0.80 1.97
C TRP A 248 5.22 0.15 0.97
N TRP A 249 5.20 -1.16 0.97
CA TRP A 249 6.17 -1.98 0.25
C TRP A 249 5.73 -2.33 -1.16
N ALA A 250 6.49 -1.94 -2.19
CA ALA A 250 6.27 -2.35 -3.57
C ALA A 250 7.04 -3.64 -3.87
N ASN A 251 6.30 -4.72 -4.10
CA ASN A 251 6.85 -6.01 -4.47
C ASN A 251 5.88 -6.74 -5.41
N TYR A 252 6.11 -6.60 -6.70
CA TYR A 252 5.21 -7.16 -7.72
C TYR A 252 5.43 -8.65 -7.87
N ILE A 253 4.39 -9.42 -7.63
CA ILE A 253 4.41 -10.87 -7.78
C ILE A 253 3.78 -11.24 -9.13
N ARG A 254 4.55 -11.96 -9.91
CA ARG A 254 4.15 -12.38 -11.26
C ARG A 254 3.20 -13.55 -11.25
N LYS A 255 2.35 -13.85 -10.29
CA LYS A 255 1.39 -14.97 -10.43
C LYS A 255 0.32 -15.01 -9.33
N GLU A 256 -0.73 -15.65 -9.64
CA GLU A 256 -1.90 -16.28 -9.05
C GLU A 256 -1.90 -16.61 -7.53
N ARG A 257 -0.84 -16.26 -6.79
CA ARG A 257 -0.66 -16.48 -5.35
C ARG A 257 -0.22 -15.20 -4.66
N LEU A 258 -1.17 -14.44 -4.18
CA LEU A 258 -0.90 -13.27 -3.36
C LEU A 258 -0.98 -13.68 -1.88
N VAL A 259 0.16 -13.90 -1.29
CA VAL A 259 0.33 -14.33 0.12
C VAL A 259 1.13 -13.34 0.95
N GLY A 260 1.31 -12.14 0.45
CA GLY A 260 2.18 -11.13 1.01
C GLY A 260 3.51 -11.00 0.24
N PRO A 261 4.26 -9.94 0.49
CA PRO A 261 5.56 -9.72 -0.15
C PRO A 261 6.55 -10.81 0.27
N GLN A 262 7.09 -11.52 -0.70
CA GLN A 262 8.00 -12.66 -0.44
C GLN A 262 9.39 -12.25 0.06
N LYS A 263 9.75 -10.97 -0.05
CA LYS A 263 11.04 -10.44 0.40
C LYS A 263 10.79 -9.08 1.04
N GLN A 264 10.97 -9.02 2.34
CA GLN A 264 10.85 -7.78 3.10
C GLN A 264 11.95 -6.79 2.74
N LEU A 265 11.67 -5.52 2.93
CA LEU A 265 12.69 -4.47 2.99
C LEU A 265 13.61 -4.74 4.19
N LYS A 266 14.90 -4.62 3.95
CA LYS A 266 15.92 -4.87 4.98
C LYS A 266 15.72 -3.86 6.14
N GLY A 267 15.36 -4.40 7.30
CA GLY A 267 15.14 -3.64 8.53
C GLY A 267 13.70 -3.68 9.05
N TRP A 268 12.71 -3.57 8.19
CA TRP A 268 11.31 -3.76 8.61
C TRP A 268 11.00 -5.24 8.82
N GLN A 269 10.35 -5.55 9.93
CA GLN A 269 9.92 -6.91 10.26
C GLN A 269 8.59 -7.26 9.58
N GLU A 270 7.75 -6.25 9.38
CA GLU A 270 6.41 -6.35 8.81
C GLU A 270 6.18 -5.24 7.80
N TRP A 271 5.19 -5.43 6.94
CA TRP A 271 4.68 -4.41 6.03
C TRP A 271 3.30 -3.95 6.51
N ASP A 272 3.01 -2.68 6.30
CA ASP A 272 1.70 -2.09 6.62
C ASP A 272 0.81 -2.08 5.38
N VAL A 273 1.38 -1.66 4.26
CA VAL A 273 0.73 -1.67 2.95
C VAL A 273 1.64 -2.35 1.94
N TRP A 274 1.04 -3.18 1.09
CA TRP A 274 1.74 -3.89 0.03
C TRP A 274 1.18 -3.49 -1.34
N GLN A 275 2.00 -2.81 -2.16
CA GLN A 275 1.71 -2.63 -3.58
C GLN A 275 2.11 -3.90 -4.32
N TYR A 276 1.12 -4.71 -4.68
CA TYR A 276 1.36 -6.02 -5.28
C TYR A 276 1.37 -6.01 -6.80
N SER A 277 0.90 -4.92 -7.42
CA SER A 277 0.88 -4.76 -8.87
C SER A 277 1.01 -3.29 -9.26
N GLY A 278 1.93 -3.01 -10.19
CA GLY A 278 2.06 -1.72 -10.88
C GLY A 278 1.35 -1.69 -12.24
N SER A 279 0.46 -2.65 -12.51
CA SER A 279 -0.18 -2.77 -13.82
C SER A 279 -1.55 -3.47 -13.76
N GLY A 280 -2.24 -3.29 -12.63
CA GLY A 280 -3.55 -3.87 -12.40
C GLY A 280 -4.67 -3.20 -13.19
N ALA A 281 -5.89 -3.71 -13.03
CA ALA A 281 -7.10 -3.12 -13.56
C ALA A 281 -8.09 -2.88 -12.41
N CYS A 282 -8.71 -1.71 -12.42
CA CYS A 282 -9.76 -1.35 -11.47
C CYS A 282 -10.96 -0.80 -12.24
N PRO A 283 -12.19 -1.27 -11.95
CA PRO A 283 -13.39 -0.64 -12.51
C PRO A 283 -13.40 0.86 -12.20
N GLY A 284 -13.70 1.66 -13.21
CA GLY A 284 -13.69 3.13 -13.08
C GLY A 284 -12.36 3.79 -13.49
N ILE A 285 -11.31 3.02 -13.75
CA ILE A 285 -10.03 3.53 -14.24
C ILE A 285 -9.74 2.95 -15.62
N LYS A 286 -9.46 3.84 -16.58
CA LYS A 286 -9.09 3.41 -17.92
C LYS A 286 -7.58 3.13 -17.97
N GLY A 287 -7.23 1.90 -18.31
CA GLY A 287 -5.82 1.49 -18.39
C GLY A 287 -5.34 0.81 -17.12
N ARG A 288 -4.05 0.98 -16.83
CA ARG A 288 -3.38 0.34 -15.68
C ARG A 288 -3.45 1.21 -14.46
N VAL A 289 -3.50 0.59 -13.30
CA VAL A 289 -3.47 1.24 -11.99
C VAL A 289 -2.69 0.37 -11.03
N ASP A 290 -2.07 1.02 -10.05
CA ASP A 290 -1.34 0.37 -8.98
C ASP A 290 -2.31 -0.17 -7.94
N LEU A 291 -2.14 -1.45 -7.59
CA LEU A 291 -3.04 -2.16 -6.68
C LEU A 291 -2.34 -2.47 -5.37
N ASN A 292 -3.03 -2.18 -4.28
CA ASN A 292 -2.53 -2.25 -2.93
C ASN A 292 -3.38 -3.12 -2.01
N TRP A 293 -2.72 -3.76 -1.05
CA TRP A 293 -3.33 -4.36 0.12
C TRP A 293 -2.84 -3.65 1.38
N MET A 294 -3.76 -3.30 2.26
CA MET A 294 -3.43 -2.90 3.62
C MET A 294 -3.63 -4.11 4.53
N ALA A 295 -2.62 -4.41 5.34
CA ALA A 295 -2.67 -5.50 6.29
C ALA A 295 -3.78 -5.26 7.33
N GLY A 296 -4.44 -6.33 7.78
CA GLY A 296 -5.54 -6.23 8.74
C GLY A 296 -5.10 -5.58 10.04
N GLY A 297 -5.91 -4.65 10.55
CA GLY A 297 -5.60 -3.88 11.76
C GLY A 297 -4.66 -2.70 11.57
N GLN A 298 -4.07 -2.51 10.39
CA GLN A 298 -3.15 -1.38 10.15
C GLN A 298 -3.87 -0.07 9.81
N LEU A 299 -5.14 -0.13 9.42
CA LEU A 299 -5.88 1.08 9.05
C LEU A 299 -5.90 2.11 10.18
N GLU A 300 -6.15 1.68 11.43
CA GLU A 300 -6.18 2.58 12.58
C GLU A 300 -4.85 3.28 12.83
N ASN A 301 -3.73 2.62 12.52
CA ASN A 301 -2.39 3.19 12.65
C ASN A 301 -2.04 4.14 11.49
N LEU A 302 -2.76 4.06 10.37
CA LEU A 302 -2.52 4.82 9.16
C LEU A 302 -3.57 5.88 8.88
N ILE A 303 -4.48 6.12 9.83
CA ILE A 303 -5.47 7.21 9.78
C ILE A 303 -5.05 8.33 10.72
N ILE A 304 -5.20 9.57 10.27
CA ILE A 304 -5.07 10.76 11.11
C ILE A 304 -6.23 10.79 12.10
N SER A 305 -5.92 10.87 13.36
CA SER A 305 -6.89 10.91 14.49
C SER A 305 -7.38 12.33 14.81
#